data_c118086a41aa559ddd6a12d8c1231541
#
_entry.id   c118086a41aa559ddd6a12d8c1231541
#
_cell.length_a   1.000
_cell.length_b   1.000
_cell.length_c   1.000
_cell.angle_alpha   90.00
_cell.angle_beta   90.00
_cell.angle_gamma   90.00
#
_symmetry.space_group_name_H-M   'P 1'
#
loop_
_entity.id
_entity.type
_entity.pdbx_description
1 polymer ?
#
loop_
_entity_poly.entity_id
_entity_poly.type
_entity_poly.pdbx_seq_one_letter_code
_entity_poly.pdbx_strand_id
1 'polypeptide(L)' 'MDLKQLKSRHKELDEIIELSFKNYVPDLKVRKFKKEKLRIKEQLEKK' A
#
# COMPACT_ATOMS: atom_id res chain seq x y z
N MET A 1 9.94 -3.76 -11.39
CA MET A 1 8.48 -3.70 -11.58
C MET A 1 8.12 -2.61 -12.58
N ASP A 2 7.16 -2.91 -13.41
CA ASP A 2 6.64 -1.93 -14.36
C ASP A 2 5.83 -0.87 -13.63
N LEU A 3 5.78 0.36 -14.18
CA LEU A 3 5.01 1.46 -13.59
C LEU A 3 3.55 1.10 -13.39
N LYS A 4 2.96 0.40 -14.35
CA LYS A 4 1.56 -0.03 -14.25
C LYS A 4 1.35 -0.96 -13.06
N GLN A 5 2.27 -1.88 -12.84
CA GLN A 5 2.19 -2.80 -11.73
C GLN A 5 2.32 -2.07 -10.39
N LEU A 6 3.23 -1.11 -10.32
CA LEU A 6 3.40 -0.29 -9.12
C LEU A 6 2.15 0.50 -8.78
N LYS A 7 1.54 1.11 -9.77
CA LYS A 7 0.30 1.86 -9.57
C LYS A 7 -0.85 0.97 -9.12
N SER A 8 -1.00 -0.19 -9.75
CA SER A 8 -2.02 -1.17 -9.36
C SER A 8 -1.81 -1.63 -7.92
N ARG A 9 -0.57 -1.94 -7.56
CA ARG A 9 -0.25 -2.39 -6.21
C ARG A 9 -0.52 -1.30 -5.18
N HIS A 10 -0.15 -0.07 -5.52
CA HIS A 10 -0.41 1.08 -4.64
C HIS A 10 -1.91 1.21 -4.38
N LYS A 11 -2.72 1.09 -5.40
CA LYS A 11 -4.17 1.17 -5.27
C LYS A 11 -4.73 0.04 -4.42
N GLU A 12 -4.26 -1.20 -4.64
CA GLU A 12 -4.67 -2.34 -3.84
C GLU A 12 -4.35 -2.14 -2.36
N LEU A 13 -3.14 -1.67 -2.07
CA LEU A 13 -2.72 -1.41 -0.69
C LEU A 13 -3.56 -0.33 -0.04
N ASP A 14 -3.89 0.71 -0.79
CA ASP A 14 -4.75 1.77 -0.30
C ASP A 14 -6.13 1.23 0.10
N GLU A 15 -6.71 0.40 -0.74
CA GLU A 15 -7.99 -0.25 -0.44
C GLU A 15 -7.89 -1.18 0.77
N ILE A 16 -6.81 -1.95 0.85
CA ILE A 16 -6.59 -2.85 1.99
C ILE A 16 -6.50 -2.06 3.30
N ILE A 17 -5.75 -0.98 3.29
CA ILE A 17 -5.59 -0.12 4.48
C ILE A 17 -6.94 0.48 4.88
N GLU A 18 -7.71 0.95 3.93
CA GLU A 18 -9.04 1.50 4.19
C GLU A 18 -9.97 0.45 4.80
N LEU A 19 -9.97 -0.75 4.23
CA LEU A 19 -10.74 -1.87 4.77
C LEU A 19 -10.28 -2.29 6.15
N SER A 20 -8.98 -2.17 6.43
CA SER A 20 -8.44 -2.49 7.75
C SER A 20 -9.06 -1.63 8.84
N PHE A 21 -9.29 -0.36 8.56
CA PHE A 21 -9.94 0.53 9.52
C PHE A 21 -11.39 0.12 9.78
N LYS A 22 -12.06 -0.42 8.79
CA LYS A 22 -13.46 -0.84 8.93
C LYS A 22 -13.60 -2.21 9.61
N ASN A 23 -12.62 -3.09 9.42
CA ASN A 23 -12.69 -4.48 9.86
C ASN A 23 -11.81 -4.82 11.06
N TYR A 24 -11.25 -3.83 11.75
CA TYR A 24 -10.43 -4.02 12.95
C TYR A 24 -9.26 -4.98 12.74
N VAL A 25 -8.51 -4.77 11.68
CA VAL A 25 -7.29 -5.53 11.42
C VAL A 25 -6.21 -5.12 12.43
N PRO A 26 -5.41 -6.07 12.96
CA PRO A 26 -4.33 -5.75 13.89
C PRO A 26 -3.34 -4.72 13.34
N ASP A 27 -2.88 -3.83 14.21
CA ASP A 27 -1.93 -2.77 13.86
C ASP A 27 -0.67 -3.29 13.17
N LEU A 28 -0.21 -4.46 13.57
CA LEU A 28 0.98 -5.06 12.97
C LEU A 28 0.81 -5.28 11.46
N LYS A 29 -0.36 -5.75 11.06
CA LYS A 29 -0.65 -5.96 9.64
C LYS A 29 -0.81 -4.62 8.92
N VAL A 30 -1.51 -3.68 9.53
CA VAL A 30 -1.70 -2.35 8.96
C VAL A 30 -0.35 -1.65 8.74
N ARG A 31 0.55 -1.76 9.68
CA ARG A 31 1.90 -1.18 9.57
C ARG A 31 2.67 -1.76 8.40
N LYS A 32 2.57 -3.07 8.18
CA LYS A 32 3.21 -3.73 7.05
C LYS A 32 2.69 -3.17 5.72
N PHE A 33 1.39 -3.06 5.60
CA PHE A 33 0.76 -2.52 4.38
C PHE A 33 1.13 -1.06 4.15
N LYS A 34 1.13 -0.25 5.20
CA LYS A 34 1.54 1.15 5.10
C LYS A 34 3.00 1.30 4.66
N LYS A 35 3.86 0.46 5.19
CA LYS A 35 5.27 0.46 4.83
C LYS A 35 5.47 0.08 3.37
N GLU A 36 4.78 -0.96 2.90
CA GLU A 36 4.82 -1.38 1.52
C GLU A 36 4.30 -0.28 0.59
N LYS A 37 3.18 0.33 0.96
CA LYS A 37 2.61 1.43 0.21
C LYS A 37 3.59 2.60 0.07
N LEU A 38 4.25 2.95 1.14
CA LEU A 38 5.24 4.02 1.14
C LEU A 38 6.40 3.71 0.18
N ARG A 39 6.90 2.48 0.21
CA ARG A 39 7.97 2.06 -0.70
C ARG A 39 7.55 2.20 -2.16
N ILE A 40 6.35 1.75 -2.48
CA ILE A 40 5.83 1.85 -3.83
C ILE A 40 5.67 3.31 -4.24
N LYS A 41 5.16 4.13 -3.35
CA LYS A 41 5.02 5.55 -3.59
C LYS A 41 6.35 6.21 -3.90
N GLU A 42 7.38 5.87 -3.13
CA GLU A 42 8.72 6.40 -3.36
C GLU A 42 9.26 5.98 -4.72
N GLN A 43 9.04 4.73 -5.12
CA GLN A 43 9.45 4.25 -6.43
C GLN A 43 8.70 4.97 -7.57
N LEU A 44 7.43 5.27 -7.36
CA LEU A 44 6.65 6.00 -8.35
C LEU A 44 7.12 7.45 -8.50
N GLU A 45 7.57 8.07 -7.42
CA GLU A 45 8.09 9.43 -7.43
C GLU A 45 9.53 9.52 -7.95
N LYS A 46 10.29 8.45 -7.82
CA LYS A 46 11.65 8.37 -8.36
C LYS A 46 11.61 8.21 -9.86
N LYS A 47 12.35 9.02 -10.53
CA LYS A 47 12.52 8.89 -11.98
C LYS A 47 13.74 8.09 -12.31
#